data_30815faa6415f0d70f60ef6082c6dedc
#
_entry.id   30815faa6415f0d70f60ef6082c6dedc
#
_cell.length_a   1.000
_cell.length_b   1.000
_cell.length_c   1.000
_cell.angle_alpha   90.00
_cell.angle_beta   90.00
_cell.angle_gamma   90.00
#
_symmetry.space_group_name_H-M   'P 1'
#
loop_
_entity.id
_entity.type
_entity.pdbx_description
1 polymer ?
#
loop_
_entity_poly.entity_id
_entity_poly.type
_entity_poly.pdbx_seq_one_letter_code
_entity_poly.pdbx_strand_id
1 'polypeptide(L)'
;PIRQNEMGDLIDHIYATSDKTMDDPTALSSKVRDKLVYHSDSSDIVALMCLRPAKEGGASCLVSGAEIYNEILRRRPDLAPLLLEPFHWDWRRQDKQSPAYTYTSPIVSLVDGVFSMYAGSLYILTAQEYPGVPKLTPEQIEVLELFDKITYEEGMAIEMDFRPGDIQWLSNYAALHARTTFYDFPEPQRRRH
;
A
#
# COMPACT_ATOMS: atom_id res chain seq x y z
N PRO A 1 -9.89 3.79 17.22
CA PRO A 1 -8.90 4.34 16.28
C PRO A 1 -7.51 4.34 16.90
N ILE A 2 -6.50 4.04 16.11
CA ILE A 2 -5.09 4.18 16.49
C ILE A 2 -4.61 5.59 16.15
N ARG A 3 -3.54 6.03 16.78
CA ARG A 3 -2.92 7.33 16.47
C ARG A 3 -2.40 7.31 15.03
N GLN A 4 -2.72 8.37 14.27
CA GLN A 4 -2.38 8.48 12.85
C GLN A 4 -1.07 9.25 12.61
N ASN A 5 -0.58 9.96 13.60
CA ASN A 5 0.66 10.74 13.53
C ASN A 5 1.31 10.90 14.92
N GLU A 6 2.49 11.52 14.96
CA GLU A 6 3.26 11.75 16.19
C GLU A 6 2.54 12.68 17.20
N MET A 7 1.64 13.53 16.74
CA MET A 7 0.85 14.41 17.61
C MET A 7 -0.30 13.69 18.31
N GLY A 8 -0.57 12.45 17.91
CA GLY A 8 -1.59 11.61 18.51
C GLY A 8 -2.99 11.79 17.93
N ASP A 9 -3.09 12.40 16.76
CA ASP A 9 -4.38 12.57 16.09
C ASP A 9 -4.97 11.21 15.75
N LEU A 10 -6.28 11.06 15.92
CA LEU A 10 -7.03 9.84 15.59
C LEU A 10 -7.56 9.86 14.15
N ILE A 11 -7.50 11.00 13.48
CA ILE A 11 -7.90 11.22 12.09
C ILE A 11 -6.77 11.99 11.42
N ASP A 12 -6.25 11.48 10.31
CA ASP A 12 -5.30 12.21 9.47
C ASP A 12 -6.03 12.86 8.29
N HIS A 13 -5.59 14.05 7.95
CA HIS A 13 -6.10 14.79 6.79
C HIS A 13 -5.26 14.50 5.56
N ILE A 14 -5.85 13.79 4.60
CA ILE A 14 -5.19 13.34 3.38
C ILE A 14 -5.38 14.35 2.25
N TYR A 15 -4.40 15.22 2.05
CA TYR A 15 -4.34 16.18 0.96
C TYR A 15 -2.88 16.48 0.57
N ALA A 16 -2.65 16.90 -0.67
CA ALA A 16 -1.30 17.24 -1.12
C ALA A 16 -0.78 18.48 -0.41
N THR A 17 0.33 18.32 0.31
CA THR A 17 1.00 19.39 1.05
C THR A 17 2.27 19.86 0.36
N SER A 18 2.75 19.13 -0.65
CA SER A 18 3.97 19.45 -1.38
C SER A 18 3.82 19.12 -2.86
N ASP A 19 4.68 19.74 -3.66
CA ASP A 19 4.84 19.41 -5.09
C ASP A 19 5.94 18.34 -5.32
N LYS A 20 6.37 17.65 -4.26
CA LYS A 20 7.26 16.50 -4.36
C LYS A 20 6.62 15.38 -5.14
N THR A 21 7.46 14.56 -5.76
CA THR A 21 7.08 13.32 -6.43
C THR A 21 7.47 12.11 -5.57
N MET A 22 7.02 10.93 -5.94
CA MET A 22 7.39 9.69 -5.25
C MET A 22 8.88 9.32 -5.41
N ASP A 23 9.59 9.98 -6.34
CA ASP A 23 11.05 9.84 -6.48
C ASP A 23 11.83 10.51 -5.34
N ASP A 24 11.21 11.44 -4.59
CA ASP A 24 11.81 12.04 -3.40
C ASP A 24 11.67 11.06 -2.22
N PRO A 25 12.77 10.52 -1.66
CA PRO A 25 12.71 9.55 -0.57
C PRO A 25 12.11 10.10 0.73
N THR A 26 11.96 11.43 0.83
CA THR A 26 11.32 12.10 1.97
C THR A 26 9.83 12.40 1.72
N ALA A 27 9.31 12.07 0.54
CA ALA A 27 7.90 12.25 0.24
C ALA A 27 7.05 11.23 0.99
N LEU A 28 5.98 11.71 1.61
CA LEU A 28 4.94 10.85 2.13
C LEU A 28 3.91 10.63 1.03
N SER A 29 3.68 9.38 0.66
CA SER A 29 2.79 9.00 -0.45
C SER A 29 1.37 9.58 -0.33
N SER A 30 0.86 9.69 0.90
CA SER A 30 -0.44 10.30 1.19
C SER A 30 -0.48 11.83 0.96
N LYS A 31 0.67 12.50 0.89
CA LYS A 31 0.81 13.97 0.81
C LYS A 31 1.28 14.47 -0.56
N VAL A 32 1.39 13.58 -1.55
CA VAL A 32 1.78 13.91 -2.93
C VAL A 32 0.65 13.60 -3.92
N ARG A 33 0.75 14.14 -5.14
CA ARG A 33 -0.26 13.97 -6.20
C ARG A 33 -0.04 12.73 -7.06
N ASP A 34 1.15 12.15 -7.01
CA ASP A 34 1.49 10.95 -7.77
C ASP A 34 0.60 9.77 -7.38
N LYS A 35 0.54 8.79 -8.27
CA LYS A 35 -0.15 7.53 -7.95
C LYS A 35 0.40 6.91 -6.67
N LEU A 36 -0.48 6.40 -5.86
CA LEU A 36 -0.14 5.54 -4.73
C LEU A 36 -0.26 4.09 -5.19
N VAL A 37 0.84 3.34 -5.13
CA VAL A 37 0.86 1.93 -5.54
C VAL A 37 0.03 1.06 -4.60
N TYR A 38 -0.37 -0.13 -5.05
CA TYR A 38 -1.12 -1.07 -4.22
C TYR A 38 -0.33 -1.48 -2.99
N HIS A 39 -0.97 -1.35 -1.82
CA HIS A 39 -0.39 -1.68 -0.52
C HIS A 39 -1.47 -1.97 0.52
N SER A 40 -1.04 -2.52 1.64
CA SER A 40 -1.80 -2.58 2.89
C SER A 40 -1.24 -1.57 3.88
N ASP A 41 -2.11 -0.93 4.66
CA ASP A 41 -1.68 -0.13 5.82
C ASP A 41 -1.40 -1.02 7.03
N SER A 42 -0.64 -0.51 8.00
CA SER A 42 -0.31 -1.22 9.24
C SER A 42 -1.44 -1.17 10.27
N SER A 43 -2.68 -1.46 9.85
CA SER A 43 -3.88 -1.50 10.70
C SER A 43 -4.84 -2.55 10.19
N ASP A 44 -5.74 -3.05 11.05
CA ASP A 44 -6.72 -4.07 10.67
C ASP A 44 -7.73 -3.53 9.66
N ILE A 45 -8.19 -2.31 9.89
CA ILE A 45 -9.20 -1.64 9.07
C ILE A 45 -8.73 -0.24 8.75
N VAL A 46 -8.88 0.15 7.49
CA VAL A 46 -8.71 1.54 7.05
C VAL A 46 -10.08 2.11 6.66
N ALA A 47 -10.29 3.36 7.06
CA ALA A 47 -11.47 4.12 6.68
C ALA A 47 -11.04 5.43 6.02
N LEU A 48 -11.60 5.74 4.86
CA LEU A 48 -11.37 7.00 4.14
C LEU A 48 -12.71 7.69 3.90
N MET A 49 -12.82 8.94 4.32
CA MET A 49 -13.98 9.79 4.03
C MET A 49 -13.59 10.86 3.02
N CYS A 50 -14.35 10.99 1.96
CA CYS A 50 -14.17 12.05 0.98
C CYS A 50 -14.86 13.34 1.46
N LEU A 51 -14.10 14.36 1.74
CA LEU A 51 -14.63 15.70 1.98
C LEU A 51 -14.75 16.48 0.66
N ARG A 52 -13.78 16.35 -0.23
CA ARG A 52 -13.73 16.99 -1.54
C ARG A 52 -12.93 16.10 -2.51
N PRO A 53 -13.43 15.83 -3.71
CA PRO A 53 -12.67 15.15 -4.76
C PRO A 53 -11.61 16.08 -5.36
N ALA A 54 -10.66 15.52 -6.09
CA ALA A 54 -9.74 16.26 -6.94
C ALA A 54 -10.50 16.91 -8.12
N LYS A 55 -9.83 17.80 -8.84
CA LYS A 55 -10.34 18.32 -10.11
C LYS A 55 -10.41 17.21 -11.17
N GLU A 56 -9.39 16.35 -11.19
CA GLU A 56 -9.24 15.25 -12.13
C GLU A 56 -8.42 14.12 -11.47
N GLY A 57 -8.80 12.87 -11.70
CA GLY A 57 -8.14 11.69 -11.14
C GLY A 57 -8.35 11.53 -9.64
N GLY A 58 -7.49 10.77 -8.99
CA GLY A 58 -7.57 10.47 -7.55
C GLY A 58 -8.57 9.38 -7.21
N ALA A 59 -8.94 8.56 -8.18
CA ALA A 59 -9.80 7.39 -7.96
C ALA A 59 -9.16 6.45 -6.94
N SER A 60 -9.97 5.90 -6.05
CA SER A 60 -9.57 4.83 -5.15
C SER A 60 -9.63 3.50 -5.86
N CYS A 61 -8.56 2.71 -5.77
CA CYS A 61 -8.45 1.43 -6.43
C CYS A 61 -8.32 0.34 -5.37
N LEU A 62 -9.07 -0.76 -5.52
CA LEU A 62 -9.01 -1.93 -4.64
C LEU A 62 -8.75 -3.18 -5.46
N VAL A 63 -7.92 -4.08 -4.92
CA VAL A 63 -7.70 -5.41 -5.48
C VAL A 63 -7.77 -6.46 -4.37
N SER A 64 -8.38 -7.61 -4.67
CA SER A 64 -8.49 -8.72 -3.70
C SER A 64 -7.13 -9.39 -3.51
N GLY A 65 -6.64 -9.45 -2.26
CA GLY A 65 -5.43 -10.18 -1.92
C GLY A 65 -5.55 -11.69 -2.21
N ALA A 66 -6.71 -12.27 -1.95
CA ALA A 66 -6.94 -13.69 -2.24
C ALA A 66 -6.89 -13.97 -3.75
N GLU A 67 -7.43 -13.08 -4.57
CA GLU A 67 -7.41 -13.26 -6.02
C GLU A 67 -6.00 -13.16 -6.59
N ILE A 68 -5.19 -12.19 -6.10
CA ILE A 68 -3.77 -12.10 -6.48
C ILE A 68 -3.05 -13.42 -6.15
N TYR A 69 -3.24 -13.95 -4.94
CA TYR A 69 -2.60 -15.20 -4.53
C TYR A 69 -3.06 -16.39 -5.37
N ASN A 70 -4.36 -16.50 -5.67
CA ASN A 70 -4.91 -17.53 -6.53
C ASN A 70 -4.32 -17.47 -7.95
N GLU A 71 -4.15 -16.28 -8.51
CA GLU A 71 -3.54 -16.10 -9.81
C GLU A 71 -2.05 -16.49 -9.83
N ILE A 72 -1.31 -16.16 -8.77
CA ILE A 72 0.08 -16.63 -8.62
C ILE A 72 0.12 -18.14 -8.48
N LEU A 73 -0.73 -18.72 -7.65
CA LEU A 73 -0.82 -20.17 -7.47
C LEU A 73 -1.17 -20.90 -8.78
N ARG A 74 -2.02 -20.33 -9.60
CA ARG A 74 -2.43 -20.88 -10.89
C ARG A 74 -1.31 -20.81 -11.95
N ARG A 75 -0.58 -19.67 -11.99
CA ARG A 75 0.44 -19.42 -13.05
C ARG A 75 1.82 -19.94 -12.67
N ARG A 76 2.17 -19.82 -11.39
CA ARG A 76 3.48 -20.19 -10.84
C ARG A 76 3.33 -20.85 -9.46
N PRO A 77 2.77 -22.07 -9.41
CA PRO A 77 2.59 -22.81 -8.16
C PRO A 77 3.91 -23.08 -7.42
N ASP A 78 5.02 -23.08 -8.11
CA ASP A 78 6.38 -23.19 -7.58
C ASP A 78 6.81 -21.96 -6.79
N LEU A 79 6.34 -20.77 -7.14
CA LEU A 79 6.67 -19.50 -6.46
C LEU A 79 5.70 -19.11 -5.35
N ALA A 80 4.44 -19.57 -5.43
CA ALA A 80 3.41 -19.17 -4.47
C ALA A 80 3.80 -19.41 -2.99
N PRO A 81 4.48 -20.52 -2.61
CA PRO A 81 4.94 -20.75 -1.25
C PRO A 81 5.88 -19.67 -0.70
N LEU A 82 6.66 -19.01 -1.57
CA LEU A 82 7.58 -17.95 -1.16
C LEU A 82 6.87 -16.77 -0.50
N LEU A 83 5.60 -16.51 -0.86
CA LEU A 83 4.83 -15.45 -0.25
C LEU A 83 4.43 -15.73 1.20
N LEU A 84 4.53 -16.98 1.65
CA LEU A 84 4.31 -17.41 3.04
C LEU A 84 5.61 -17.33 3.87
N GLU A 85 6.75 -17.11 3.23
CA GLU A 85 8.02 -16.93 3.91
C GLU A 85 8.21 -15.48 4.35
N PRO A 86 8.98 -15.23 5.43
CA PRO A 86 9.21 -13.87 5.90
C PRO A 86 10.12 -13.09 4.94
N PHE A 87 9.68 -11.91 4.54
CA PHE A 87 10.49 -10.89 3.89
C PHE A 87 10.93 -9.83 4.89
N HIS A 88 12.04 -9.14 4.61
CA HIS A 88 12.42 -7.92 5.32
C HIS A 88 11.68 -6.72 4.74
N TRP A 89 11.07 -5.94 5.62
CA TRP A 89 10.29 -4.74 5.30
C TRP A 89 10.97 -3.51 5.87
N ASP A 90 11.01 -2.44 5.11
CA ASP A 90 11.53 -1.14 5.53
C ASP A 90 10.51 -0.42 6.40
N TRP A 91 10.90 -0.03 7.62
CA TRP A 91 10.10 0.83 8.48
C TRP A 91 9.93 2.25 7.93
N ARG A 92 10.65 2.65 6.90
CA ARG A 92 10.69 4.02 6.38
C ARG A 92 10.99 5.06 7.49
N ARG A 93 11.69 4.64 8.54
CA ARG A 93 11.97 5.42 9.75
C ARG A 93 10.72 5.99 10.45
N GLN A 94 9.58 5.38 10.25
CA GLN A 94 8.32 5.78 10.89
C GLN A 94 8.33 5.48 12.39
N ASP A 95 9.07 4.46 12.81
CA ASP A 95 9.34 4.21 14.23
C ASP A 95 10.71 4.76 14.63
N LYS A 96 10.72 6.00 15.13
CA LYS A 96 11.95 6.67 15.59
C LYS A 96 12.53 6.05 16.87
N GLN A 97 11.76 5.23 17.60
CA GLN A 97 12.20 4.57 18.82
C GLN A 97 12.81 3.20 18.56
N SER A 98 12.53 2.61 17.41
CA SER A 98 13.11 1.33 17.02
C SER A 98 14.56 1.49 16.60
N PRO A 99 15.51 0.72 17.19
CA PRO A 99 16.88 0.66 16.71
C PRO A 99 17.01 -0.06 15.37
N ALA A 100 16.00 -0.84 14.97
CA ALA A 100 15.97 -1.59 13.73
C ALA A 100 15.39 -0.75 12.59
N TYR A 101 16.01 -0.84 11.43
CA TYR A 101 15.50 -0.21 10.20
C TYR A 101 14.46 -1.06 9.48
N THR A 102 14.45 -2.35 9.78
CA THR A 102 13.59 -3.33 9.13
C THR A 102 12.92 -4.25 10.16
N TYR A 103 11.81 -4.84 9.75
CA TYR A 103 11.16 -5.97 10.45
C TYR A 103 10.91 -7.10 9.45
N THR A 104 10.50 -8.26 9.92
CA THR A 104 10.19 -9.42 9.07
C THR A 104 8.71 -9.78 9.17
N SER A 105 8.09 -10.01 8.01
CA SER A 105 6.72 -10.50 7.90
C SER A 105 6.53 -11.23 6.57
N PRO A 106 5.71 -12.29 6.51
CA PRO A 106 5.27 -12.83 5.23
C PRO A 106 4.29 -11.87 4.53
N ILE A 107 4.17 -11.99 3.22
CA ILE A 107 3.13 -11.30 2.44
C ILE A 107 1.78 -11.99 2.65
N VAL A 108 1.75 -13.31 2.66
CA VAL A 108 0.56 -14.13 2.89
C VAL A 108 0.68 -14.88 4.19
N SER A 109 -0.39 -14.91 4.95
CA SER A 109 -0.51 -15.75 6.15
C SER A 109 -1.77 -16.61 6.06
N LEU A 110 -1.64 -17.86 6.46
CA LEU A 110 -2.73 -18.83 6.59
C LEU A 110 -2.74 -19.32 8.03
N VAL A 111 -3.62 -18.79 8.85
CA VAL A 111 -3.72 -19.15 10.29
C VAL A 111 -5.12 -19.66 10.56
N ASP A 112 -5.25 -20.87 11.08
CA ASP A 112 -6.53 -21.52 11.39
C ASP A 112 -7.53 -21.52 10.21
N GLY A 113 -7.01 -21.65 8.97
CA GLY A 113 -7.81 -21.61 7.75
C GLY A 113 -8.23 -20.21 7.30
N VAL A 114 -7.80 -19.18 7.99
CA VAL A 114 -8.05 -17.78 7.61
C VAL A 114 -6.88 -17.26 6.77
N PHE A 115 -7.20 -16.83 5.55
CA PHE A 115 -6.26 -16.15 4.67
C PHE A 115 -6.15 -14.68 5.06
N SER A 116 -4.91 -14.18 5.10
CA SER A 116 -4.64 -12.76 5.21
C SER A 116 -3.44 -12.37 4.35
N MET A 117 -3.49 -11.17 3.81
CA MET A 117 -2.40 -10.59 3.01
C MET A 117 -1.99 -9.24 3.59
N TYR A 118 -0.69 -9.04 3.73
CA TYR A 118 -0.08 -7.76 4.05
C TYR A 118 1.00 -7.49 3.00
N ALA A 119 0.78 -6.54 2.12
CA ALA A 119 1.60 -6.36 0.95
C ALA A 119 1.96 -4.90 0.66
N GLY A 120 3.10 -4.75 0.01
CA GLY A 120 3.70 -3.48 -0.40
C GLY A 120 5.13 -3.73 -0.86
N SER A 121 5.31 -4.24 -2.08
CA SER A 121 6.61 -4.65 -2.65
C SER A 121 7.68 -3.56 -2.53
N LEU A 122 7.30 -2.29 -2.65
CA LEU A 122 8.22 -1.16 -2.47
C LEU A 122 8.97 -1.22 -1.14
N TYR A 123 8.30 -1.57 -0.03
CA TYR A 123 8.93 -1.62 1.29
C TYR A 123 9.89 -2.80 1.44
N ILE A 124 9.65 -3.90 0.71
CA ILE A 124 10.56 -5.05 0.65
C ILE A 124 11.79 -4.70 -0.18
N LEU A 125 11.60 -4.03 -1.31
CA LEU A 125 12.68 -3.62 -2.20
C LEU A 125 13.59 -2.57 -1.53
N THR A 126 13.03 -1.57 -0.88
CA THR A 126 13.83 -0.54 -0.17
C THR A 126 14.56 -1.13 1.04
N ALA A 127 14.03 -2.17 1.69
CA ALA A 127 14.74 -2.87 2.76
C ALA A 127 16.08 -3.45 2.32
N GLN A 128 16.24 -3.78 1.01
CA GLN A 128 17.49 -4.31 0.46
C GLN A 128 18.66 -3.32 0.47
N GLU A 129 18.39 -2.03 0.71
CA GLU A 129 19.41 -0.99 0.80
C GLU A 129 20.12 -0.98 2.17
N TYR A 130 19.51 -1.59 3.20
CA TYR A 130 20.08 -1.59 4.55
C TYR A 130 21.17 -2.66 4.71
N PRO A 131 22.29 -2.31 5.37
CA PRO A 131 23.34 -3.27 5.71
C PRO A 131 22.80 -4.42 6.59
N GLY A 132 23.21 -5.65 6.27
CA GLY A 132 22.82 -6.83 7.03
C GLY A 132 21.47 -7.45 6.65
N VAL A 133 20.71 -6.83 5.78
CA VAL A 133 19.53 -7.45 5.20
C VAL A 133 19.95 -8.47 4.14
N PRO A 134 19.52 -9.75 4.26
CA PRO A 134 19.78 -10.76 3.24
C PRO A 134 19.24 -10.32 1.90
N LYS A 135 20.01 -10.52 0.83
CA LYS A 135 19.53 -10.21 -0.52
C LYS A 135 18.43 -11.18 -0.94
N LEU A 136 17.44 -10.63 -1.63
CA LEU A 136 16.38 -11.44 -2.25
C LEU A 136 16.98 -12.43 -3.24
N THR A 137 16.46 -13.65 -3.24
CA THR A 137 16.80 -14.63 -4.27
C THR A 137 16.17 -14.24 -5.62
N PRO A 138 16.66 -14.78 -6.74
CA PRO A 138 16.01 -14.56 -8.05
C PRO A 138 14.52 -14.92 -8.04
N GLU A 139 14.15 -16.03 -7.39
CA GLU A 139 12.77 -16.50 -7.28
C GLU A 139 11.90 -15.55 -6.43
N GLN A 140 12.47 -15.00 -5.34
CA GLN A 140 11.77 -13.98 -4.54
C GLN A 140 11.55 -12.69 -5.35
N ILE A 141 12.51 -12.28 -6.16
CA ILE A 141 12.34 -11.13 -7.07
C ILE A 141 11.25 -11.43 -8.08
N GLU A 142 11.30 -12.61 -8.71
CA GLU A 142 10.32 -13.02 -9.72
C GLU A 142 8.90 -13.07 -9.17
N VAL A 143 8.69 -13.59 -7.96
CA VAL A 143 7.34 -13.61 -7.37
C VAL A 143 6.84 -12.21 -7.01
N LEU A 144 7.70 -11.29 -6.57
CA LEU A 144 7.31 -9.90 -6.31
C LEU A 144 6.95 -9.16 -7.61
N GLU A 145 7.72 -9.37 -8.68
CA GLU A 145 7.41 -8.80 -10.00
C GLU A 145 6.09 -9.35 -10.56
N LEU A 146 5.86 -10.66 -10.41
CA LEU A 146 4.60 -11.29 -10.81
C LEU A 146 3.42 -10.76 -9.98
N PHE A 147 3.61 -10.60 -8.67
CA PHE A 147 2.63 -10.03 -7.77
C PHE A 147 2.21 -8.62 -8.23
N ASP A 148 3.19 -7.74 -8.43
CA ASP A 148 2.93 -6.37 -8.89
C ASP A 148 2.27 -6.36 -10.26
N LYS A 149 2.73 -7.19 -11.19
CA LYS A 149 2.12 -7.31 -12.52
C LYS A 149 0.63 -7.68 -12.43
N ILE A 150 0.28 -8.70 -11.65
CA ILE A 150 -1.10 -9.16 -11.50
C ILE A 150 -1.99 -8.05 -10.92
N THR A 151 -1.52 -7.27 -9.95
CA THR A 151 -2.32 -6.19 -9.34
C THR A 151 -2.78 -5.14 -10.35
N TYR A 152 -2.06 -4.98 -11.46
CA TYR A 152 -2.37 -3.99 -12.50
C TYR A 152 -2.98 -4.61 -13.77
N GLU A 153 -3.29 -5.90 -13.78
CA GLU A 153 -3.96 -6.53 -14.92
C GLU A 153 -5.43 -6.09 -15.03
N GLU A 154 -5.91 -6.00 -16.24
CA GLU A 154 -7.31 -5.65 -16.52
C GLU A 154 -8.27 -6.62 -15.81
N GLY A 155 -9.28 -6.08 -15.17
CA GLY A 155 -10.29 -6.86 -14.43
C GLY A 155 -9.91 -7.24 -13.00
N MET A 156 -8.67 -7.02 -12.56
CA MET A 156 -8.26 -7.30 -11.18
C MET A 156 -8.73 -6.27 -10.17
N ALA A 157 -8.72 -5.01 -10.56
CA ALA A 157 -9.03 -3.89 -9.66
C ALA A 157 -10.45 -3.35 -9.86
N ILE A 158 -11.02 -2.87 -8.76
CA ILE A 158 -12.21 -2.01 -8.77
C ILE A 158 -11.72 -0.57 -8.58
N GLU A 159 -12.09 0.32 -9.50
CA GLU A 159 -11.84 1.75 -9.38
C GLU A 159 -13.10 2.50 -8.98
N MET A 160 -12.95 3.45 -8.07
CA MET A 160 -14.06 4.22 -7.51
C MET A 160 -13.74 5.70 -7.45
N ASP A 161 -14.62 6.51 -8.04
CA ASP A 161 -14.61 7.96 -7.86
C ASP A 161 -15.48 8.33 -6.66
N PHE A 162 -14.85 8.87 -5.63
CA PHE A 162 -15.56 9.29 -4.42
C PHE A 162 -16.28 10.62 -4.63
N ARG A 163 -17.47 10.70 -4.04
CA ARG A 163 -18.25 11.92 -3.90
C ARG A 163 -18.11 12.47 -2.48
N PRO A 164 -18.31 13.77 -2.25
CA PRO A 164 -18.32 14.33 -0.90
C PRO A 164 -19.32 13.58 0.00
N GLY A 165 -18.82 13.10 1.13
CA GLY A 165 -19.59 12.29 2.10
C GLY A 165 -19.46 10.78 1.95
N ASP A 166 -18.89 10.28 0.85
CA ASP A 166 -18.62 8.84 0.72
C ASP A 166 -17.57 8.40 1.75
N ILE A 167 -17.80 7.23 2.34
CA ILE A 167 -16.86 6.60 3.26
C ILE A 167 -16.54 5.21 2.75
N GLN A 168 -15.26 4.95 2.50
CA GLN A 168 -14.72 3.63 2.21
C GLN A 168 -14.23 2.98 3.50
N TRP A 169 -14.69 1.77 3.77
CA TRP A 169 -14.16 0.89 4.82
C TRP A 169 -13.57 -0.35 4.17
N LEU A 170 -12.36 -0.71 4.53
CA LEU A 170 -11.75 -1.94 4.02
C LEU A 170 -10.93 -2.65 5.09
N SER A 171 -10.87 -3.98 4.99
CA SER A 171 -9.95 -4.81 5.74
C SER A 171 -8.59 -4.83 5.02
N ASN A 172 -7.54 -4.40 5.70
CA ASN A 172 -6.18 -4.44 5.16
C ASN A 172 -5.65 -5.86 4.95
N TYR A 173 -6.31 -6.88 5.54
CA TYR A 173 -5.93 -8.28 5.34
C TYR A 173 -6.60 -8.92 4.12
N ALA A 174 -7.67 -8.32 3.60
CA ALA A 174 -8.45 -8.87 2.50
C ALA A 174 -8.17 -8.17 1.17
N ALA A 175 -7.88 -6.88 1.19
CA ALA A 175 -7.72 -6.06 0.00
C ALA A 175 -6.52 -5.12 0.10
N LEU A 176 -5.83 -4.98 -1.01
CA LEU A 176 -4.85 -3.93 -1.22
C LEU A 176 -5.56 -2.71 -1.79
N HIS A 177 -5.09 -1.54 -1.43
CA HIS A 177 -5.63 -0.30 -1.94
C HIS A 177 -4.55 0.56 -2.59
N ALA A 178 -5.00 1.36 -3.55
CA ALA A 178 -4.17 2.27 -4.32
C ALA A 178 -4.97 3.54 -4.64
N ARG A 179 -4.31 4.50 -5.24
CA ARG A 179 -4.94 5.73 -5.73
C ARG A 179 -4.28 6.15 -7.04
N THR A 180 -5.08 6.54 -8.01
CA THR A 180 -4.55 7.12 -9.25
C THR A 180 -3.92 8.49 -9.00
N THR A 181 -3.04 8.93 -9.89
CA THR A 181 -2.54 10.32 -9.93
C THR A 181 -3.72 11.28 -9.98
N PHE A 182 -3.57 12.45 -9.37
CA PHE A 182 -4.62 13.45 -9.39
C PHE A 182 -4.10 14.87 -9.62
N TYR A 183 -5.00 15.72 -10.12
CA TYR A 183 -4.77 17.15 -10.31
C TYR A 183 -5.77 17.94 -9.49
N ASP A 184 -5.27 18.87 -8.69
CA ASP A 184 -6.09 19.72 -7.85
C ASP A 184 -6.58 20.98 -8.54
N PHE A 185 -7.59 21.59 -7.95
CA PHE A 185 -7.96 22.96 -8.26
C PHE A 185 -6.88 23.94 -7.77
N PRO A 186 -6.66 25.07 -8.47
CA PRO A 186 -5.76 26.11 -8.00
C PRO A 186 -6.15 26.65 -6.63
N GLU A 187 -7.45 26.78 -6.37
CA GLU A 187 -7.98 27.32 -5.13
C GLU A 187 -7.85 26.31 -3.98
N PRO A 188 -7.12 26.63 -2.89
CA PRO A 188 -6.87 25.69 -1.79
C PRO A 188 -8.13 25.08 -1.17
N GLN A 189 -9.21 25.86 -1.04
CA GLN A 189 -10.47 25.40 -0.45
C GLN A 189 -11.24 24.40 -1.31
N ARG A 190 -10.85 24.22 -2.58
CA ARG A 190 -11.44 23.27 -3.53
C ARG A 190 -10.61 22.02 -3.72
N ARG A 191 -9.40 21.98 -3.18
CA ARG A 191 -8.47 20.87 -3.37
C ARG A 191 -9.01 19.59 -2.74
N ARG A 192 -8.55 18.46 -3.26
CA ARG A 192 -8.85 17.13 -2.75
C ARG A 192 -8.59 17.03 -1.24
N HIS A 193 -9.54 16.44 -0.53
CA HIS A 193 -9.45 16.24 0.91
C HIS A 193 -10.31 15.06 1.35
#